data_847a8fa5f5400e868a600d25c674c356
#
_entry.id   847a8fa5f5400e868a600d25c674c356
#
_cell.length_a   1.000
_cell.length_b   1.000
_cell.length_c   1.000
_cell.angle_alpha   90.00
_cell.angle_beta   90.00
_cell.angle_gamma   90.00
#
_symmetry.space_group_name_H-M   'P 1'
#
loop_
_entity.id
_entity.type
_entity.pdbx_description
1 polymer ?
#
loop_
_entity_poly.entity_id
_entity_poly.type
_entity_poly.pdbx_seq_one_letter_code
_entity_poly.pdbx_strand_id
1 'polypeptide(L)'
;MTNHHDRASSSFGLSGFLRHSSFVIRASGLYLNPLSIFHFLCEFSQMRRAIYPGSFDPVTNGHLDVIERARKLFDEVVVAVAHNDEKQPLFSLKERLDLLRETAGTIGGVRIAEFSGLLVEFARAESAGAVIRGLRAVSDFEFEFQMALMNRKLDAAVETIFLMPKEEYTYLSSRIVKEIARLGGDVSSFVPACVAKALGRKCS
;
A
#
# COMPACT_ATOMS: atom_id res chain seq x y z
N MET A 1 -0.32 -28.39 -57.30
CA MET A 1 0.53 -27.21 -57.03
C MET A 1 0.50 -26.95 -55.54
N THR A 2 1.53 -27.38 -54.87
CA THR A 2 1.75 -27.42 -53.43
C THR A 2 2.53 -26.20 -53.00
N ASN A 3 2.15 -25.54 -51.91
CA ASN A 3 3.06 -24.70 -51.18
C ASN A 3 2.84 -24.88 -49.68
N HIS A 4 3.83 -25.52 -49.08
CA HIS A 4 4.08 -25.60 -47.66
C HIS A 4 4.55 -24.25 -47.14
N HIS A 5 4.03 -23.80 -46.00
CA HIS A 5 4.64 -22.79 -45.14
C HIS A 5 5.02 -23.43 -43.81
N ASP A 6 6.31 -23.65 -43.66
CA ASP A 6 6.94 -24.00 -42.39
C ASP A 6 6.89 -22.82 -41.41
N ARG A 7 6.35 -23.05 -40.21
CA ARG A 7 6.48 -22.18 -39.05
C ARG A 7 7.68 -22.64 -38.22
N ALA A 8 8.76 -21.89 -38.25
CA ALA A 8 9.86 -22.04 -37.30
C ALA A 8 9.55 -21.28 -36.01
N SER A 9 9.34 -22.02 -34.94
CA SER A 9 9.30 -21.51 -33.57
C SER A 9 10.73 -21.38 -33.04
N SER A 10 11.24 -20.16 -32.83
CA SER A 10 12.53 -19.95 -32.16
C SER A 10 12.25 -19.59 -30.71
N SER A 11 12.48 -20.56 -29.82
CA SER A 11 12.61 -20.34 -28.37
C SER A 11 13.96 -19.67 -28.09
N PHE A 12 13.96 -18.43 -27.62
CA PHE A 12 15.17 -17.77 -27.11
C PHE A 12 15.41 -18.19 -25.66
N GLY A 13 16.35 -19.10 -25.48
CA GLY A 13 16.92 -19.43 -24.18
C GLY A 13 17.95 -18.36 -23.76
N LEU A 14 17.70 -17.68 -22.65
CA LEU A 14 18.68 -16.81 -21.99
C LEU A 14 19.58 -17.65 -21.08
N SER A 15 20.68 -18.14 -21.60
CA SER A 15 21.77 -18.60 -20.74
C SER A 15 23.11 -18.46 -21.48
N GLY A 16 23.95 -17.60 -20.96
CA GLY A 16 25.40 -17.55 -21.21
C GLY A 16 25.83 -16.64 -22.35
N PHE A 17 26.19 -15.38 -22.02
CA PHE A 17 27.32 -14.69 -22.68
C PHE A 17 27.69 -13.43 -21.90
N LEU A 18 28.50 -13.58 -20.86
CA LEU A 18 29.31 -12.48 -20.33
C LEU A 18 30.75 -12.73 -20.81
N ARG A 19 31.09 -12.23 -21.98
CA ARG A 19 32.48 -11.96 -22.40
C ARG A 19 32.49 -10.77 -23.34
N HIS A 20 33.12 -9.67 -22.91
CA HIS A 20 33.69 -8.58 -23.67
C HIS A 20 33.24 -8.48 -25.15
N SER A 21 32.16 -7.74 -25.38
CA SER A 21 31.86 -7.17 -26.69
C SER A 21 30.94 -5.95 -26.45
N SER A 22 31.32 -4.84 -27.01
CA SER A 22 30.53 -3.61 -27.05
C SER A 22 29.21 -3.89 -27.79
N PHE A 23 28.16 -4.23 -27.04
CA PHE A 23 26.85 -4.45 -27.61
C PHE A 23 26.17 -3.09 -27.78
N VAL A 24 25.97 -2.66 -29.00
CA VAL A 24 25.19 -1.46 -29.34
C VAL A 24 23.80 -1.92 -29.76
N ILE A 25 22.80 -1.63 -28.94
CA ILE A 25 21.39 -1.83 -29.30
C ILE A 25 20.93 -0.62 -30.10
N ARG A 26 20.57 -0.83 -31.35
CA ARG A 26 20.00 0.21 -32.22
C ARG A 26 18.47 0.19 -32.09
N ALA A 27 17.90 1.10 -31.30
CA ALA A 27 16.48 1.38 -31.32
C ALA A 27 16.28 2.80 -31.89
N SER A 28 15.67 2.90 -33.05
CA SER A 28 15.19 4.13 -33.67
C SER A 28 16.15 5.35 -33.62
N GLY A 29 17.42 5.14 -34.01
CA GLY A 29 18.37 6.27 -34.22
C GLY A 29 19.07 6.81 -32.99
N LEU A 30 18.81 6.31 -31.79
CA LEU A 30 19.49 6.68 -30.55
C LEU A 30 20.58 5.65 -30.21
N TYR A 31 21.83 6.09 -30.17
CA TYR A 31 22.94 5.31 -29.65
C TYR A 31 22.98 5.44 -28.14
N LEU A 32 22.41 4.47 -27.40
CA LEU A 32 22.56 4.39 -25.96
C LEU A 32 23.84 3.60 -25.65
N ASN A 33 24.74 4.23 -24.89
CA ASN A 33 25.94 3.51 -24.40
C ASN A 33 25.52 2.53 -23.26
N PRO A 34 26.34 1.51 -22.97
CA PRO A 34 26.02 0.54 -21.92
C PRO A 34 25.76 1.16 -20.54
N LEU A 35 26.42 2.26 -20.22
CA LEU A 35 26.24 3.02 -18.99
C LEU A 35 24.88 3.73 -18.93
N SER A 36 24.40 4.27 -20.07
CA SER A 36 23.06 4.87 -20.14
C SER A 36 21.95 3.83 -20.02
N ILE A 37 22.16 2.64 -20.60
CA ILE A 37 21.23 1.51 -20.46
C ILE A 37 21.22 1.01 -19.01
N PHE A 38 22.38 0.89 -18.38
CA PHE A 38 22.51 0.49 -16.98
C PHE A 38 21.86 1.52 -16.05
N HIS A 39 22.06 2.82 -16.30
CA HIS A 39 21.42 3.91 -15.54
C HIS A 39 19.90 3.88 -15.72
N PHE A 40 19.43 3.71 -16.96
CA PHE A 40 18.00 3.57 -17.28
C PHE A 40 17.37 2.33 -16.60
N LEU A 41 18.04 1.18 -16.62
CA LEU A 41 17.58 -0.03 -15.96
C LEU A 41 17.65 0.09 -14.43
N CYS A 42 18.60 0.85 -13.88
CA CYS A 42 18.71 1.11 -12.45
C CYS A 42 17.60 2.04 -11.94
N GLU A 43 17.19 3.04 -12.72
CA GLU A 43 16.03 3.89 -12.41
C GLU A 43 14.71 3.09 -12.44
N PHE A 44 14.57 2.09 -13.31
CA PHE A 44 13.41 1.19 -13.35
C PHE A 44 13.38 0.16 -12.21
N SER A 45 14.49 -0.02 -11.50
CA SER A 45 14.62 -1.00 -10.41
C SER A 45 14.34 -0.42 -9.01
N GLN A 46 13.94 0.85 -8.91
CA GLN A 46 13.60 1.41 -7.60
C GLN A 46 12.27 0.84 -7.13
N MET A 47 12.31 0.12 -6.00
CA MET A 47 11.12 -0.45 -5.35
C MET A 47 10.09 0.65 -5.07
N ARG A 48 8.91 0.53 -5.69
CA ARG A 48 7.82 1.49 -5.49
C ARG A 48 7.17 1.21 -4.14
N ARG A 49 7.51 2.03 -3.14
CA ARG A 49 6.99 1.93 -1.78
C ARG A 49 5.96 3.00 -1.51
N ALA A 50 4.88 2.63 -0.82
CA ALA A 50 3.87 3.56 -0.32
C ALA A 50 3.61 3.35 1.16
N ILE A 51 3.23 4.43 1.85
CA ILE A 51 2.77 4.38 3.24
C ILE A 51 1.24 4.42 3.25
N TYR A 52 0.62 3.52 3.99
CA TYR A 52 -0.80 3.59 4.33
C TYR A 52 -0.96 3.90 5.82
N PRO A 53 -1.09 5.18 6.19
CA PRO A 53 -1.18 5.60 7.59
C PRO A 53 -2.61 5.51 8.10
N GLY A 54 -2.76 5.14 9.37
CA GLY A 54 -4.06 5.11 10.02
C GLY A 54 -3.97 4.86 11.51
N SER A 55 -5.10 5.04 12.21
CA SER A 55 -5.21 4.65 13.62
C SER A 55 -5.45 3.15 13.79
N PHE A 56 -6.16 2.53 12.85
CA PHE A 56 -6.53 1.10 12.84
C PHE A 56 -7.07 0.63 14.20
N ASP A 57 -8.02 1.37 14.74
CA ASP A 57 -8.61 1.14 16.06
C ASP A 57 -10.12 0.79 15.97
N PRO A 58 -10.44 -0.46 15.57
CA PRO A 58 -9.57 -1.50 15.03
C PRO A 58 -9.41 -1.45 13.49
N VAL A 59 -8.60 -2.36 12.94
CA VAL A 59 -8.59 -2.66 11.51
C VAL A 59 -9.95 -3.24 11.08
N THR A 60 -10.40 -2.89 9.86
CA THR A 60 -11.68 -3.31 9.28
C THR A 60 -11.49 -3.93 7.89
N ASN A 61 -12.52 -4.62 7.37
CA ASN A 61 -12.48 -5.17 6.01
C ASN A 61 -12.25 -4.08 4.95
N GLY A 62 -12.73 -2.85 5.18
CA GLY A 62 -12.45 -1.70 4.31
C GLY A 62 -10.97 -1.30 4.29
N HIS A 63 -10.27 -1.39 5.42
CA HIS A 63 -8.83 -1.17 5.46
C HIS A 63 -8.08 -2.25 4.67
N LEU A 64 -8.47 -3.52 4.82
CA LEU A 64 -7.83 -4.63 4.11
C LEU A 64 -8.04 -4.52 2.60
N ASP A 65 -9.23 -4.14 2.13
CA ASP A 65 -9.50 -3.91 0.71
C ASP A 65 -8.59 -2.80 0.12
N VAL A 66 -8.40 -1.70 0.85
CA VAL A 66 -7.47 -0.63 0.43
C VAL A 66 -6.03 -1.14 0.37
N ILE A 67 -5.59 -1.94 1.36
CA ILE A 67 -4.25 -2.54 1.38
C ILE A 67 -4.04 -3.46 0.17
N GLU A 68 -4.99 -4.34 -0.12
CA GLU A 68 -4.94 -5.24 -1.28
C GLU A 68 -4.89 -4.49 -2.62
N ARG A 69 -5.65 -3.39 -2.74
CA ARG A 69 -5.62 -2.52 -3.92
C ARG A 69 -4.28 -1.81 -4.07
N ALA A 70 -3.76 -1.29 -2.96
CA ALA A 70 -2.46 -0.63 -2.93
C ALA A 70 -1.34 -1.57 -3.36
N ARG A 71 -1.38 -2.84 -2.94
CA ARG A 71 -0.40 -3.87 -3.34
C ARG A 71 -0.37 -4.17 -4.84
N LYS A 72 -1.44 -3.85 -5.57
CA LYS A 72 -1.44 -3.96 -7.05
C LYS A 72 -0.69 -2.83 -7.73
N LEU A 73 -0.48 -1.71 -7.04
CA LEU A 73 0.14 -0.50 -7.57
C LEU A 73 1.60 -0.35 -7.10
N PHE A 74 1.93 -0.89 -5.93
CA PHE A 74 3.22 -0.73 -5.27
C PHE A 74 3.88 -2.07 -4.97
N ASP A 75 5.20 -2.10 -4.99
CA ASP A 75 5.99 -3.30 -4.70
C ASP A 75 6.07 -3.58 -3.19
N GLU A 76 5.92 -2.54 -2.35
CA GLU A 76 5.77 -2.63 -0.91
C GLU A 76 4.76 -1.59 -0.40
N VAL A 77 3.89 -2.00 0.52
CA VAL A 77 2.98 -1.12 1.26
C VAL A 77 3.30 -1.20 2.74
N VAL A 78 3.75 -0.09 3.31
CA VAL A 78 3.98 0.04 4.75
C VAL A 78 2.70 0.53 5.40
N VAL A 79 1.99 -0.36 6.09
CA VAL A 79 0.81 -0.01 6.89
C VAL A 79 1.31 0.55 8.22
N ALA A 80 1.15 1.85 8.41
CA ALA A 80 1.76 2.59 9.50
C ALA A 80 0.71 3.05 10.53
N VAL A 81 0.81 2.53 11.75
CA VAL A 81 -0.05 2.92 12.86
C VAL A 81 0.48 4.22 13.47
N ALA A 82 -0.36 5.27 13.41
CA ALA A 82 -0.03 6.54 14.05
C ALA A 82 -0.10 6.41 15.58
N HIS A 83 0.98 6.81 16.25
CA HIS A 83 1.00 7.01 17.70
C HIS A 83 0.43 8.40 17.98
N ASN A 84 -0.75 8.46 18.60
CA ASN A 84 -1.41 9.71 18.96
C ASN A 84 -1.88 9.61 20.41
N ASP A 85 -1.19 10.30 21.31
CA ASP A 85 -1.43 10.29 22.75
C ASP A 85 -2.71 11.06 23.15
N GLU A 86 -3.17 11.99 22.30
CA GLU A 86 -4.36 12.80 22.59
C GLU A 86 -5.68 12.03 22.40
N LYS A 87 -5.69 10.93 21.63
CA LYS A 87 -6.86 10.08 21.43
C LYS A 87 -6.81 8.91 22.40
N GLN A 88 -7.93 8.63 23.06
CA GLN A 88 -8.13 7.42 23.86
C GLN A 88 -8.61 6.29 22.93
N PRO A 89 -7.72 5.50 22.33
CA PRO A 89 -8.10 4.38 21.48
C PRO A 89 -8.68 3.24 22.31
N LEU A 90 -9.56 2.43 21.72
CA LEU A 90 -10.07 1.23 22.38
C LEU A 90 -8.98 0.16 22.53
N PHE A 91 -8.14 0.01 21.51
CA PHE A 91 -7.02 -0.90 21.49
C PHE A 91 -5.70 -0.14 21.70
N SER A 92 -4.87 -0.64 22.60
CA SER A 92 -3.50 -0.13 22.76
C SER A 92 -2.72 -0.20 21.45
N LEU A 93 -1.63 0.55 21.32
CA LEU A 93 -0.77 0.52 20.14
C LEU A 93 -0.31 -0.91 19.82
N LYS A 94 0.13 -1.66 20.85
CA LYS A 94 0.55 -3.05 20.71
C LYS A 94 -0.57 -3.93 20.15
N GLU A 95 -1.79 -3.84 20.69
CA GLU A 95 -2.93 -4.63 20.23
C GLU A 95 -3.29 -4.31 18.77
N ARG A 96 -3.23 -3.02 18.38
CA ARG A 96 -3.49 -2.61 16.98
C ARG A 96 -2.45 -3.17 16.02
N LEU A 97 -1.17 -3.14 16.40
CA LEU A 97 -0.09 -3.72 15.61
C LEU A 97 -0.23 -5.25 15.50
N ASP A 98 -0.57 -5.93 16.58
CA ASP A 98 -0.75 -7.38 16.58
C ASP A 98 -1.94 -7.80 15.69
N LEU A 99 -3.08 -7.11 15.77
CA LEU A 99 -4.23 -7.33 14.89
C LEU A 99 -3.89 -7.08 13.41
N LEU A 100 -3.10 -6.03 13.11
CA LEU A 100 -2.65 -5.77 11.74
C LEU A 100 -1.69 -6.85 11.23
N ARG A 101 -0.77 -7.34 12.06
CA ARG A 101 0.13 -8.44 11.69
C ARG A 101 -0.62 -9.71 11.39
N GLU A 102 -1.65 -10.03 12.19
CA GLU A 102 -2.49 -11.23 12.01
C GLU A 102 -3.35 -11.12 10.73
N THR A 103 -3.81 -9.93 10.37
CA THR A 103 -4.75 -9.73 9.25
C THR A 103 -4.05 -9.34 7.94
N ALA A 104 -3.31 -8.25 7.96
CA ALA A 104 -2.64 -7.68 6.78
C ALA A 104 -1.20 -8.17 6.61
N GLY A 105 -0.52 -8.58 7.68
CA GLY A 105 0.87 -9.03 7.63
C GLY A 105 1.11 -10.31 6.81
N THR A 106 0.05 -11.05 6.50
CA THR A 106 0.09 -12.24 5.63
C THR A 106 0.05 -11.90 4.13
N ILE A 107 -0.28 -10.66 3.78
CA ILE A 107 -0.32 -10.19 2.39
C ILE A 107 1.12 -9.93 1.92
N GLY A 108 1.55 -10.62 0.88
CA GLY A 108 2.92 -10.46 0.34
C GLY A 108 3.22 -9.01 -0.04
N GLY A 109 4.37 -8.49 0.43
CA GLY A 109 4.79 -7.09 0.22
C GLY A 109 4.08 -6.07 1.11
N VAL A 110 3.39 -6.50 2.16
CA VAL A 110 2.87 -5.63 3.23
C VAL A 110 3.80 -5.71 4.43
N ARG A 111 4.16 -4.55 4.97
CA ARG A 111 4.93 -4.42 6.22
C ARG A 111 4.15 -3.56 7.20
N ILE A 112 4.11 -3.99 8.44
CA ILE A 112 3.45 -3.27 9.52
C ILE A 112 4.50 -2.47 10.30
N ALA A 113 4.24 -1.19 10.50
CA ALA A 113 5.09 -0.28 11.23
C ALA A 113 4.27 0.64 12.15
N GLU A 114 4.93 1.32 13.03
CA GLU A 114 4.38 2.42 13.82
C GLU A 114 5.18 3.70 13.53
N PHE A 115 4.57 4.84 13.72
CA PHE A 115 5.27 6.13 13.59
C PHE A 115 4.69 7.17 14.53
N SER A 116 5.54 8.13 14.86
CA SER A 116 5.19 9.35 15.58
C SER A 116 5.71 10.57 14.81
N GLY A 117 5.12 11.74 15.05
CA GLY A 117 5.52 12.97 14.37
C GLY A 117 4.89 13.12 12.97
N LEU A 118 5.58 13.81 12.07
CA LEU A 118 5.05 14.15 10.75
C LEU A 118 5.09 12.96 9.79
N LEU A 119 3.96 12.72 9.12
CA LEU A 119 3.82 11.64 8.15
C LEU A 119 4.84 11.74 7.00
N VAL A 120 5.13 12.93 6.52
CA VAL A 120 6.09 13.14 5.41
C VAL A 120 7.53 12.83 5.83
N GLU A 121 7.90 13.07 7.08
CA GLU A 121 9.22 12.69 7.62
C GLU A 121 9.34 11.16 7.71
N PHE A 122 8.29 10.50 8.18
CA PHE A 122 8.24 9.05 8.18
C PHE A 122 8.30 8.47 6.75
N ALA A 123 7.55 9.05 5.80
CA ALA A 123 7.59 8.62 4.41
C ALA A 123 9.00 8.75 3.81
N ARG A 124 9.70 9.85 4.11
CA ARG A 124 11.10 10.07 3.68
C ARG A 124 12.04 9.05 4.30
N ALA A 125 11.94 8.79 5.60
CA ALA A 125 12.75 7.80 6.30
C ALA A 125 12.57 6.39 5.72
N GLU A 126 11.35 6.07 5.29
CA GLU A 126 11.00 4.81 4.64
C GLU A 126 11.32 4.79 3.14
N SER A 127 11.83 5.87 2.56
CA SER A 127 12.04 6.03 1.12
C SER A 127 10.77 5.74 0.31
N ALA A 128 9.62 6.19 0.81
CA ALA A 128 8.33 6.03 0.18
C ALA A 128 7.95 7.29 -0.61
N GLY A 129 7.67 7.13 -1.90
CA GLY A 129 7.24 8.23 -2.77
C GLY A 129 5.75 8.55 -2.70
N ALA A 130 4.96 7.73 -2.00
CA ALA A 130 3.51 7.91 -1.95
C ALA A 130 2.92 7.64 -0.56
N VAL A 131 1.87 8.40 -0.24
CA VAL A 131 0.96 8.16 0.90
C VAL A 131 -0.40 7.75 0.35
N ILE A 132 -0.93 6.63 0.85
CA ILE A 132 -2.24 6.12 0.47
C ILE A 132 -3.27 6.59 1.49
N ARG A 133 -4.40 7.07 1.00
CA ARG A 133 -5.57 7.44 1.80
C ARG A 133 -6.81 6.74 1.25
N GLY A 134 -7.57 6.11 2.15
CA GLY A 134 -8.87 5.54 1.78
C GLY A 134 -9.95 6.62 1.78
N LEU A 135 -10.62 6.83 0.66
CA LEU A 135 -11.79 7.70 0.55
C LEU A 135 -13.07 6.86 0.56
N ARG A 136 -13.94 7.09 1.55
CA ARG A 136 -15.20 6.36 1.72
C ARG A 136 -16.41 7.17 1.29
N ALA A 137 -16.42 8.45 1.62
CA ALA A 137 -17.54 9.35 1.35
C ALA A 137 -17.04 10.76 0.97
N VAL A 138 -17.92 11.53 0.37
CA VAL A 138 -17.64 12.94 0.01
C VAL A 138 -17.28 13.77 1.25
N SER A 139 -17.86 13.46 2.40
CA SER A 139 -17.55 14.14 3.67
C SER A 139 -16.13 13.95 4.16
N ASP A 140 -15.48 12.83 3.79
CA ASP A 140 -14.09 12.59 4.14
C ASP A 140 -13.14 13.38 3.22
N PHE A 141 -13.58 13.68 1.98
CA PHE A 141 -12.73 14.23 0.91
C PHE A 141 -12.15 15.59 1.26
N GLU A 142 -12.94 16.49 1.82
CA GLU A 142 -12.48 17.86 2.11
C GLU A 142 -11.29 17.84 3.08
N PHE A 143 -11.39 17.09 4.17
CA PHE A 143 -10.32 16.97 5.16
C PHE A 143 -9.09 16.27 4.56
N GLU A 144 -9.29 15.16 3.86
CA GLU A 144 -8.21 14.40 3.25
C GLU A 144 -7.50 15.20 2.15
N PHE A 145 -8.25 16.00 1.38
CA PHE A 145 -7.68 16.90 0.38
C PHE A 145 -6.82 18.01 1.01
N GLN A 146 -7.31 18.63 2.09
CA GLN A 146 -6.52 19.62 2.84
C GLN A 146 -5.22 18.99 3.36
N MET A 147 -5.29 17.79 3.94
CA MET A 147 -4.10 17.07 4.42
C MET A 147 -3.12 16.75 3.31
N ALA A 148 -3.62 16.36 2.12
CA ALA A 148 -2.77 16.09 0.97
C ALA A 148 -2.02 17.35 0.50
N LEU A 149 -2.70 18.49 0.45
CA LEU A 149 -2.07 19.78 0.11
C LEU A 149 -1.01 20.19 1.14
N MET A 150 -1.30 19.98 2.43
CA MET A 150 -0.33 20.27 3.50
C MET A 150 0.89 19.35 3.41
N ASN A 151 0.70 18.06 3.20
CA ASN A 151 1.79 17.10 3.02
C ASN A 151 2.68 17.48 1.83
N ARG A 152 2.07 17.83 0.67
CA ARG A 152 2.80 18.29 -0.52
C ARG A 152 3.57 19.59 -0.26
N LYS A 153 3.04 20.50 0.56
CA LYS A 153 3.74 21.72 0.94
C LYS A 153 4.95 21.45 1.83
N LEU A 154 4.86 20.45 2.70
CA LEU A 154 5.95 20.04 3.60
C LEU A 154 7.03 19.21 2.87
N ASP A 155 6.61 18.36 1.94
CA ASP A 155 7.52 17.56 1.10
C ASP A 155 6.90 17.30 -0.28
N ALA A 156 7.41 17.99 -1.30
CA ALA A 156 6.92 17.86 -2.67
C ALA A 156 7.27 16.52 -3.34
N ALA A 157 8.19 15.73 -2.74
CA ALA A 157 8.55 14.41 -3.26
C ALA A 157 7.55 13.31 -2.84
N VAL A 158 6.67 13.58 -1.87
CA VAL A 158 5.68 12.64 -1.37
C VAL A 158 4.30 12.94 -1.94
N GLU A 159 3.81 12.10 -2.84
CA GLU A 159 2.48 12.24 -3.44
C GLU A 159 1.39 11.54 -2.61
N THR A 160 0.19 12.11 -2.59
CA THR A 160 -0.97 11.47 -1.94
C THR A 160 -1.87 10.80 -2.97
N ILE A 161 -2.15 9.53 -2.77
CA ILE A 161 -2.99 8.70 -3.64
C ILE A 161 -4.24 8.30 -2.89
N PHE A 162 -5.40 8.66 -3.45
CA PHE A 162 -6.69 8.30 -2.92
C PHE A 162 -7.18 6.99 -3.54
N LEU A 163 -7.50 6.01 -2.70
CA LEU A 163 -8.09 4.74 -3.12
C LEU A 163 -9.50 4.62 -2.55
N MET A 164 -10.45 4.32 -3.42
CA MET A 164 -11.81 4.02 -2.98
C MET A 164 -11.90 2.54 -2.60
N PRO A 165 -12.41 2.20 -1.40
CA PRO A 165 -12.74 0.83 -1.06
C PRO A 165 -13.89 0.33 -1.93
N LYS A 166 -14.17 -0.98 -1.86
CA LYS A 166 -15.37 -1.55 -2.46
C LYS A 166 -16.63 -0.87 -1.92
N GLU A 167 -17.69 -0.83 -2.72
CA GLU A 167 -18.95 -0.19 -2.37
C GLU A 167 -19.50 -0.66 -1.02
N GLU A 168 -19.44 -1.96 -0.75
CA GLU A 168 -19.87 -2.58 0.52
C GLU A 168 -19.13 -2.07 1.77
N TYR A 169 -17.99 -1.40 1.60
CA TYR A 169 -17.19 -0.84 2.69
C TYR A 169 -17.20 0.70 2.76
N THR A 170 -17.93 1.38 1.87
CA THR A 170 -17.94 2.85 1.80
C THR A 170 -18.52 3.51 3.05
N TYR A 171 -19.47 2.85 3.72
CA TYR A 171 -20.07 3.32 4.97
C TYR A 171 -19.32 2.84 6.23
N LEU A 172 -18.30 1.97 6.06
CA LEU A 172 -17.62 1.32 7.15
C LEU A 172 -16.56 2.22 7.78
N SER A 173 -16.62 2.39 9.10
CA SER A 173 -15.56 3.05 9.88
C SER A 173 -15.29 2.31 11.18
N SER A 174 -14.04 2.38 11.66
CA SER A 174 -13.69 1.80 12.97
C SER A 174 -14.53 2.39 14.11
N ARG A 175 -14.95 3.67 14.00
CA ARG A 175 -15.81 4.31 14.98
C ARG A 175 -17.17 3.63 15.06
N ILE A 176 -17.83 3.43 13.91
CA ILE A 176 -19.14 2.78 13.83
C ILE A 176 -19.03 1.32 14.31
N VAL A 177 -17.99 0.61 13.91
CA VAL A 177 -17.76 -0.78 14.37
C VAL A 177 -17.64 -0.87 15.89
N LYS A 178 -16.88 0.04 16.51
CA LYS A 178 -16.77 0.11 17.98
C LYS A 178 -18.11 0.41 18.65
N GLU A 179 -18.90 1.29 18.08
CA GLU A 179 -20.20 1.64 18.60
C GLU A 179 -21.17 0.46 18.56
N ILE A 180 -21.24 -0.25 17.41
CA ILE A 180 -22.05 -1.46 17.27
C ILE A 180 -21.60 -2.53 18.29
N ALA A 181 -20.29 -2.76 18.42
CA ALA A 181 -19.76 -3.75 19.37
C ALA A 181 -20.11 -3.41 20.83
N ARG A 182 -20.02 -2.13 21.22
CA ARG A 182 -20.40 -1.68 22.59
C ARG A 182 -21.87 -1.87 22.90
N LEU A 183 -22.72 -1.83 21.89
CA LEU A 183 -24.16 -2.07 22.01
C LEU A 183 -24.52 -3.57 21.87
N GLY A 184 -23.54 -4.47 21.81
CA GLY A 184 -23.76 -5.92 21.70
C GLY A 184 -24.15 -6.38 20.29
N GLY A 185 -24.03 -5.52 19.26
CA GLY A 185 -24.34 -5.87 17.88
C GLY A 185 -23.27 -6.76 17.24
N ASP A 186 -23.66 -7.57 16.26
CA ASP A 186 -22.74 -8.40 15.48
C ASP A 186 -21.90 -7.55 14.52
N VAL A 187 -20.58 -7.67 14.61
CA VAL A 187 -19.61 -6.99 13.78
C VAL A 187 -18.85 -7.90 12.81
N SER A 188 -19.24 -9.18 12.73
CA SER A 188 -18.51 -10.22 11.98
C SER A 188 -18.41 -9.92 10.48
N SER A 189 -19.38 -9.23 9.89
CA SER A 189 -19.37 -8.83 8.48
C SER A 189 -18.46 -7.62 8.18
N PHE A 190 -18.06 -6.88 9.21
CA PHE A 190 -17.33 -5.61 9.05
C PHE A 190 -15.82 -5.74 9.31
N VAL A 191 -15.44 -6.76 10.08
CA VAL A 191 -14.06 -6.95 10.52
C VAL A 191 -13.62 -8.41 10.39
N PRO A 192 -12.31 -8.69 10.30
CA PRO A 192 -11.79 -10.06 10.39
C PRO A 192 -12.18 -10.75 11.69
N ALA A 193 -12.26 -12.09 11.67
CA ALA A 193 -12.71 -12.91 12.82
C ALA A 193 -11.89 -12.67 14.11
N CYS A 194 -10.56 -12.48 14.00
CA CYS A 194 -9.70 -12.17 15.14
C CYS A 194 -10.04 -10.80 15.76
N VAL A 195 -10.39 -9.82 14.92
CA VAL A 195 -10.81 -8.48 15.37
C VAL A 195 -12.18 -8.52 16.03
N ALA A 196 -13.15 -9.26 15.46
CA ALA A 196 -14.47 -9.45 16.09
C ALA A 196 -14.33 -10.07 17.48
N LYS A 197 -13.48 -11.10 17.62
CA LYS A 197 -13.18 -11.73 18.91
C LYS A 197 -12.51 -10.77 19.90
N ALA A 198 -11.61 -9.90 19.41
CA ALA A 198 -10.95 -8.90 20.25
C ALA A 198 -11.94 -7.82 20.71
N LEU A 199 -12.84 -7.36 19.84
CA LEU A 199 -13.92 -6.42 20.18
C LEU A 199 -14.85 -7.01 21.23
N GLY A 200 -15.27 -8.26 21.08
CA GLY A 200 -16.10 -8.94 22.07
C GLY A 200 -15.48 -8.92 23.47
N ARG A 201 -14.17 -9.15 23.60
CA ARG A 201 -13.45 -9.10 24.89
C ARG A 201 -13.32 -7.70 25.48
N LYS A 202 -13.35 -6.66 24.65
CA LYS A 202 -13.16 -5.26 25.10
C LYS A 202 -14.47 -4.54 25.41
N CYS A 203 -15.58 -5.01 24.83
CA CYS A 203 -16.89 -4.37 24.91
C CYS A 203 -17.90 -5.14 25.79
N SER A 204 -17.48 -6.32 26.31
CA SER A 204 -18.26 -7.12 27.29
C SER A 204 -18.16 -6.57 28.69
#